data_f9f9ecaf7554b917b35312609ec3cb68
#
_entry.id   f9f9ecaf7554b917b35312609ec3cb68
#
_cell.length_a   1.000
_cell.length_b   1.000
_cell.length_c   1.000
_cell.angle_alpha   90.00
_cell.angle_beta   90.00
_cell.angle_gamma   90.00
#
_symmetry.space_group_name_H-M   'P 1'
#
loop_
_entity.id
_entity.type
_entity.pdbx_description
1 polymer ?
#
loop_
_entity_poly.entity_id
_entity_poly.type
_entity_poly.pdbx_seq_one_letter_code
_entity_poly.pdbx_strand_id
1 'polypeptide(L)'
;MFNLLTEGGVFAKDMLFATLDTTHRVLRLPSGQPAILSDTVGFISDLPTDLIDAFRATLEEVKEADLLIHVRDISDPLTERRREEVMQVLDQIKAGPEHGQDIIEVWNKIDLLGDVQMDKIEERAQASIELEDMMSAFPISCHAKTGLARLAQGIEDQLTAGDEILHVDVPPQQYDVRAWLHKNGHVIKETTKRNGTCEMDVRLSESDAGKLRARHKDLVS
;
A
#
# COMPACT_ATOMS: atom_id res chain seq x y z
N MET A 1 2.11 -13.62 -4.11
CA MET A 1 1.35 -12.44 -3.69
C MET A 1 1.16 -11.44 -4.85
N PHE A 2 2.21 -10.89 -5.40
CA PHE A 2 2.17 -9.90 -6.49
C PHE A 2 1.17 -10.25 -7.61
N ASN A 3 1.26 -11.45 -8.19
CA ASN A 3 0.35 -11.92 -9.23
C ASN A 3 -1.13 -12.05 -8.81
N LEU A 4 -1.40 -12.29 -7.53
CA LEU A 4 -2.76 -12.41 -7.01
C LEU A 4 -3.42 -11.06 -6.78
N LEU A 5 -2.63 -10.04 -6.42
CA LEU A 5 -3.12 -8.68 -6.21
C LEU A 5 -3.27 -7.90 -7.51
N THR A 6 -2.49 -8.21 -8.55
CA THR A 6 -2.43 -7.42 -9.81
C THR A 6 -3.10 -8.09 -11.01
N GLU A 7 -3.84 -9.18 -10.84
CA GLU A 7 -4.49 -9.94 -11.93
C GLU A 7 -3.54 -10.32 -13.08
N GLY A 8 -2.26 -10.51 -12.79
CA GLY A 8 -1.24 -10.73 -13.79
C GLY A 8 -0.54 -12.09 -13.68
N GLY A 9 -0.22 -12.71 -14.82
CA GLY A 9 0.49 -13.98 -14.91
C GLY A 9 2.00 -13.80 -15.13
N VAL A 10 2.78 -13.42 -14.11
CA VAL A 10 4.25 -13.58 -14.15
C VAL A 10 4.59 -14.97 -13.63
N PHE A 11 5.52 -15.66 -14.29
CA PHE A 11 6.05 -16.93 -13.80
C PHE A 11 6.75 -16.71 -12.46
N ALA A 12 6.09 -17.10 -11.37
CA ALA A 12 6.75 -17.25 -10.08
C ALA A 12 7.63 -18.51 -10.17
N LYS A 13 8.94 -18.33 -10.09
CA LYS A 13 9.88 -19.45 -9.93
C LYS A 13 10.29 -19.52 -8.47
N ASP A 14 10.33 -20.72 -7.96
CA ASP A 14 10.84 -21.03 -6.61
C ASP A 14 12.38 -21.03 -6.66
N MET A 15 12.96 -19.86 -6.86
CA MET A 15 14.40 -19.62 -7.00
C MET A 15 14.81 -18.36 -6.25
N LEU A 16 15.98 -18.39 -5.64
CA LEU A 16 16.65 -17.19 -5.13
C LEU A 16 16.89 -16.23 -6.30
N PHE A 17 16.64 -14.92 -6.11
CA PHE A 17 16.69 -13.88 -7.18
C PHE A 17 15.72 -14.16 -8.35
N ALA A 18 14.49 -14.60 -8.04
CA ALA A 18 13.46 -14.82 -9.06
C ALA A 18 13.11 -13.52 -9.82
N THR A 19 13.28 -12.37 -9.18
CA THR A 19 13.12 -11.02 -9.76
C THR A 19 14.48 -10.35 -9.78
N LEU A 20 15.04 -10.09 -10.95
CA LEU A 20 16.30 -9.37 -11.16
C LEU A 20 16.05 -7.91 -11.56
N ASP A 21 14.98 -7.67 -12.31
CA ASP A 21 14.51 -6.34 -12.71
C ASP A 21 13.19 -6.03 -12.01
N THR A 22 13.05 -4.82 -11.50
CA THR A 22 11.81 -4.37 -10.85
C THR A 22 10.63 -4.50 -11.79
N THR A 23 9.56 -5.09 -11.30
CA THR A 23 8.32 -5.26 -12.07
C THR A 23 7.23 -4.38 -11.49
N HIS A 24 6.71 -3.44 -12.28
CA HIS A 24 5.63 -2.55 -11.89
C HIS A 24 4.30 -3.01 -12.47
N ARG A 25 3.24 -3.03 -11.67
CA ARG A 25 1.89 -3.33 -12.11
C ARG A 25 0.85 -2.50 -11.39
N VAL A 26 -0.26 -2.28 -12.07
CA VAL A 26 -1.42 -1.63 -11.47
C VAL A 26 -2.11 -2.62 -10.53
N LEU A 27 -2.22 -2.22 -9.27
CA LEU A 27 -3.11 -2.78 -8.26
C LEU A 27 -4.39 -1.93 -8.26
N ARG A 28 -5.56 -2.56 -8.38
CA ARG A 28 -6.83 -1.89 -8.15
C ARG A 28 -7.21 -2.03 -6.69
N LEU A 29 -7.27 -0.90 -6.00
CA LEU A 29 -7.71 -0.82 -4.61
C LEU A 29 -9.23 -1.12 -4.52
N PRO A 30 -9.76 -1.49 -3.35
CA PRO A 30 -11.19 -1.74 -3.15
C PRO A 30 -12.11 -0.60 -3.61
N SER A 31 -11.69 0.65 -3.47
CA SER A 31 -12.39 1.83 -4.00
C SER A 31 -12.40 1.94 -5.53
N GLY A 32 -11.57 1.13 -6.21
CA GLY A 32 -11.32 1.22 -7.65
C GLY A 32 -10.17 2.16 -8.05
N GLN A 33 -9.58 2.90 -7.09
CA GLN A 33 -8.38 3.70 -7.36
C GLN A 33 -7.21 2.81 -7.79
N PRO A 34 -6.40 3.24 -8.77
CA PRO A 34 -5.20 2.53 -9.15
C PRO A 34 -4.03 2.92 -8.23
N ALA A 35 -3.28 1.92 -7.77
CA ALA A 35 -1.96 2.07 -7.17
C ALA A 35 -0.94 1.32 -8.01
N ILE A 36 0.33 1.72 -7.96
CA ILE A 36 1.41 0.97 -8.61
C ILE A 36 2.03 0.06 -7.58
N LEU A 37 1.97 -1.23 -7.81
CA LEU A 37 2.67 -2.22 -7.00
C LEU A 37 3.97 -2.62 -7.72
N SER A 38 5.10 -2.44 -7.01
CA SER A 38 6.43 -2.81 -7.50
C SER A 38 6.92 -4.07 -6.78
N ASP A 39 7.39 -5.05 -7.54
CA ASP A 39 8.06 -6.24 -7.01
C ASP A 39 9.58 -6.04 -7.17
N THR A 40 10.26 -5.96 -6.04
CA THR A 40 11.70 -5.75 -5.96
C THR A 40 12.44 -7.06 -5.79
N VAL A 41 13.76 -7.01 -5.91
CA VAL A 41 14.62 -8.17 -5.59
C VAL A 41 14.47 -8.54 -4.13
N GLY A 42 14.20 -9.84 -3.84
CA GLY A 42 14.06 -10.31 -2.46
C GLY A 42 15.34 -10.13 -1.65
N PHE A 43 15.22 -9.65 -0.41
CA PHE A 43 16.34 -9.61 0.54
C PHE A 43 16.75 -11.02 0.90
N ILE A 44 18.05 -11.27 0.84
CA ILE A 44 18.67 -12.53 1.25
C ILE A 44 19.59 -12.23 2.44
N SER A 45 19.54 -13.10 3.44
CA SER A 45 20.50 -13.08 4.53
C SER A 45 21.93 -13.10 3.96
N ASP A 46 22.81 -12.22 4.46
CA ASP A 46 24.19 -12.06 4.00
C ASP A 46 24.32 -11.46 2.57
N LEU A 47 23.60 -10.35 2.27
CA LEU A 47 23.90 -9.56 1.06
C LEU A 47 25.36 -9.05 1.14
N PRO A 48 26.27 -9.51 0.26
CA PRO A 48 27.62 -8.94 0.18
C PRO A 48 27.53 -7.44 -0.11
N THR A 49 28.35 -6.65 0.56
CA THR A 49 28.41 -5.19 0.38
C THR A 49 28.59 -4.77 -1.08
N ASP A 50 29.26 -5.60 -1.88
CA ASP A 50 29.50 -5.37 -3.31
C ASP A 50 28.20 -5.47 -4.16
N LEU A 51 27.18 -6.19 -3.66
CA LEU A 51 25.86 -6.27 -4.32
C LEU A 51 24.96 -5.09 -4.00
N ILE A 52 25.18 -4.37 -2.90
CA ILE A 52 24.43 -3.15 -2.56
C ILE A 52 24.55 -2.11 -3.67
N ASP A 53 25.75 -1.94 -4.25
CA ASP A 53 25.95 -1.01 -5.36
C ASP A 53 25.25 -1.46 -6.65
N ALA A 54 25.15 -2.76 -6.90
CA ALA A 54 24.42 -3.31 -8.05
C ALA A 54 22.89 -3.15 -7.90
N PHE A 55 22.37 -3.16 -6.66
CA PHE A 55 20.96 -2.98 -6.34
C PHE A 55 20.58 -1.52 -6.05
N ARG A 56 21.48 -0.57 -6.20
CA ARG A 56 21.27 0.84 -5.84
C ARG A 56 20.00 1.42 -6.47
N ALA A 57 19.78 1.16 -7.77
CA ALA A 57 18.57 1.65 -8.47
C ALA A 57 17.28 1.06 -7.88
N THR A 58 17.29 -0.22 -7.54
CA THR A 58 16.14 -0.92 -6.91
C THR A 58 15.89 -0.43 -5.49
N LEU A 59 16.96 -0.09 -4.74
CA LEU A 59 16.85 0.46 -3.39
C LEU A 59 16.37 1.92 -3.38
N GLU A 60 16.62 2.69 -4.44
CA GLU A 60 16.06 4.05 -4.60
C GLU A 60 14.54 3.99 -4.76
N GLU A 61 14.00 3.02 -5.50
CA GLU A 61 12.55 2.82 -5.61
C GLU A 61 11.90 2.51 -4.25
N VAL A 62 12.59 1.77 -3.37
CA VAL A 62 12.10 1.50 -2.01
C VAL A 62 11.96 2.80 -1.21
N LYS A 63 12.88 3.75 -1.36
CA LYS A 63 12.80 5.05 -0.67
C LYS A 63 11.69 5.95 -1.19
N GLU A 64 11.39 5.85 -2.48
CA GLU A 64 10.39 6.70 -3.15
C GLU A 64 8.97 6.14 -3.03
N ALA A 65 8.81 4.92 -2.51
CA ALA A 65 7.50 4.31 -2.34
C ALA A 65 6.70 5.00 -1.23
N ASP A 66 5.41 5.25 -1.49
CA ASP A 66 4.48 5.81 -0.50
C ASP A 66 4.19 4.82 0.64
N LEU A 67 4.26 3.52 0.36
CA LEU A 67 4.02 2.44 1.31
C LEU A 67 4.93 1.25 1.02
N LEU A 68 5.59 0.73 2.03
CA LEU A 68 6.33 -0.53 1.96
C LEU A 68 5.46 -1.71 2.39
N ILE A 69 5.58 -2.82 1.67
CA ILE A 69 4.90 -4.08 1.99
C ILE A 69 5.96 -5.13 2.29
N HIS A 70 6.20 -5.38 3.58
CA HIS A 70 7.16 -6.39 4.02
C HIS A 70 6.51 -7.78 4.09
N VAL A 71 6.82 -8.62 3.11
CA VAL A 71 6.23 -9.98 3.01
C VAL A 71 7.11 -10.99 3.75
N ARG A 72 6.52 -11.68 4.73
CA ARG A 72 7.21 -12.66 5.57
C ARG A 72 6.61 -14.05 5.40
N ASP A 73 7.45 -15.06 5.41
CA ASP A 73 7.04 -16.47 5.62
C ASP A 73 6.85 -16.72 7.11
N ILE A 74 5.60 -16.70 7.59
CA ILE A 74 5.32 -16.84 9.02
C ILE A 74 5.47 -18.29 9.52
N SER A 75 5.56 -19.26 8.61
CA SER A 75 5.84 -20.66 8.94
C SER A 75 7.32 -20.94 9.15
N ASP A 76 8.21 -20.03 8.74
CA ASP A 76 9.64 -20.18 8.89
C ASP A 76 10.07 -19.91 10.35
N PRO A 77 10.78 -20.84 11.03
CA PRO A 77 11.29 -20.62 12.38
C PRO A 77 12.22 -19.40 12.52
N LEU A 78 12.82 -18.95 11.43
CA LEU A 78 13.73 -17.79 11.40
C LEU A 78 13.03 -16.49 10.99
N THR A 79 11.71 -16.48 10.90
CA THR A 79 10.94 -15.32 10.38
C THR A 79 11.22 -14.03 11.14
N GLU A 80 11.37 -14.07 12.47
CA GLU A 80 11.66 -12.86 13.27
C GLU A 80 13.09 -12.36 13.02
N ARG A 81 14.08 -13.24 12.96
CA ARG A 81 15.45 -12.87 12.64
C ARG A 81 15.54 -12.22 11.24
N ARG A 82 14.89 -12.79 10.24
CA ARG A 82 14.86 -12.23 8.89
C ARG A 82 14.16 -10.88 8.85
N ARG A 83 13.13 -10.69 9.67
CA ARG A 83 12.50 -9.39 9.84
C ARG A 83 13.50 -8.34 10.33
N GLU A 84 14.25 -8.66 11.38
CA GLU A 84 15.26 -7.77 11.95
C GLU A 84 16.34 -7.41 10.90
N GLU A 85 16.81 -8.39 10.13
CA GLU A 85 17.78 -8.18 9.05
C GLU A 85 17.24 -7.21 7.97
N VAL A 86 15.96 -7.36 7.57
CA VAL A 86 15.31 -6.45 6.62
C VAL A 86 15.19 -5.04 7.19
N MET A 87 14.75 -4.88 8.46
CA MET A 87 14.64 -3.57 9.10
C MET A 87 15.99 -2.87 9.20
N GLN A 88 17.06 -3.60 9.50
CA GLN A 88 18.43 -3.05 9.50
C GLN A 88 18.87 -2.55 8.12
N VAL A 89 18.52 -3.26 7.05
CA VAL A 89 18.84 -2.81 5.68
C VAL A 89 18.02 -1.58 5.32
N LEU A 90 16.72 -1.54 5.66
CA LEU A 90 15.89 -0.37 5.44
C LEU A 90 16.47 0.87 6.14
N ASP A 91 16.90 0.73 7.40
CA ASP A 91 17.55 1.82 8.14
C ASP A 91 18.85 2.29 7.47
N GLN A 92 19.72 1.37 7.03
CA GLN A 92 20.97 1.70 6.31
C GLN A 92 20.72 2.52 5.04
N ILE A 93 19.67 2.22 4.31
CA ILE A 93 19.28 2.97 3.10
C ILE A 93 18.42 4.19 3.40
N LYS A 94 18.14 4.49 4.65
CA LYS A 94 17.26 5.58 5.11
C LYS A 94 15.83 5.46 4.57
N ALA A 95 15.27 4.28 4.67
CA ALA A 95 13.88 3.94 4.36
C ALA A 95 13.18 3.32 5.58
N GLY A 96 11.85 3.19 5.50
CA GLY A 96 11.05 2.56 6.54
C GLY A 96 10.67 3.48 7.70
N PRO A 97 10.13 2.92 8.80
CA PRO A 97 9.46 3.69 9.85
C PRO A 97 10.35 4.69 10.56
N GLU A 98 11.62 4.35 10.81
CA GLU A 98 12.59 5.25 11.46
C GLU A 98 12.87 6.52 10.63
N HIS A 99 12.50 6.51 9.35
CA HIS A 99 12.67 7.61 8.42
C HIS A 99 11.34 8.22 7.96
N GLY A 100 10.22 7.89 8.64
CA GLY A 100 8.90 8.44 8.37
C GLY A 100 8.18 7.83 7.16
N GLN A 101 8.61 6.65 6.71
CA GLN A 101 7.96 5.92 5.62
C GLN A 101 7.10 4.80 6.17
N ASP A 102 5.86 4.75 5.74
CA ASP A 102 4.89 3.75 6.18
C ASP A 102 5.25 2.35 5.70
N ILE A 103 5.04 1.38 6.57
CA ILE A 103 5.27 -0.04 6.29
C ILE A 103 4.17 -0.90 6.89
N ILE A 104 3.69 -1.87 6.12
CA ILE A 104 2.81 -2.94 6.60
C ILE A 104 3.50 -4.29 6.49
N GLU A 105 3.18 -5.20 7.40
CA GLU A 105 3.66 -6.58 7.34
C GLU A 105 2.60 -7.49 6.70
N VAL A 106 3.04 -8.37 5.81
CA VAL A 106 2.22 -9.43 5.25
C VAL A 106 2.75 -10.76 5.72
N TRP A 107 2.00 -11.43 6.59
CA TRP A 107 2.34 -12.73 7.16
C TRP A 107 1.80 -13.84 6.27
N ASN A 108 2.60 -14.23 5.28
CA ASN A 108 2.19 -15.23 4.28
C ASN A 108 2.46 -16.67 4.76
N LYS A 109 1.81 -17.62 4.10
CA LYS A 109 1.87 -19.06 4.32
C LYS A 109 1.20 -19.53 5.63
N ILE A 110 0.15 -18.83 6.07
CA ILE A 110 -0.64 -19.24 7.24
C ILE A 110 -1.27 -20.62 7.07
N ASP A 111 -1.45 -21.10 5.85
CA ASP A 111 -1.92 -22.45 5.53
C ASP A 111 -0.99 -23.57 6.02
N LEU A 112 0.25 -23.25 6.39
CA LEU A 112 1.22 -24.20 6.95
C LEU A 112 1.22 -24.22 8.49
N LEU A 113 0.41 -23.37 9.14
CA LEU A 113 0.32 -23.28 10.60
C LEU A 113 -0.74 -24.25 11.14
N GLY A 114 -0.51 -24.76 12.35
CA GLY A 114 -1.55 -25.48 13.10
C GLY A 114 -2.54 -24.53 13.78
N ASP A 115 -3.72 -25.04 14.18
CA ASP A 115 -4.82 -24.23 14.72
C ASP A 115 -4.41 -23.31 15.87
N VAL A 116 -3.64 -23.81 16.85
CA VAL A 116 -3.17 -23.01 18.00
C VAL A 116 -2.22 -21.88 17.59
N GLN A 117 -1.44 -22.08 16.52
CA GLN A 117 -0.56 -21.02 15.99
C GLN A 117 -1.37 -20.00 15.23
N MET A 118 -2.40 -20.44 14.51
CA MET A 118 -3.28 -19.58 13.75
C MET A 118 -4.03 -18.60 14.65
N ASP A 119 -4.61 -19.09 15.76
CA ASP A 119 -5.31 -18.22 16.74
C ASP A 119 -4.38 -17.11 17.26
N LYS A 120 -3.15 -17.46 17.62
CA LYS A 120 -2.15 -16.47 18.10
C LYS A 120 -1.76 -15.45 17.03
N ILE A 121 -1.66 -15.88 15.77
CA ILE A 121 -1.33 -14.99 14.65
C ILE A 121 -2.48 -14.02 14.38
N GLU A 122 -3.71 -14.48 14.43
CA GLU A 122 -4.89 -13.61 14.27
C GLU A 122 -5.01 -12.60 15.41
N GLU A 123 -4.82 -13.01 16.67
CA GLU A 123 -4.80 -12.11 17.82
C GLU A 123 -3.72 -11.03 17.69
N ARG A 124 -2.49 -11.41 17.30
CA ARG A 124 -1.39 -10.48 17.10
C ARG A 124 -1.65 -9.51 15.94
N ALA A 125 -2.21 -10.01 14.84
CA ALA A 125 -2.56 -9.19 13.69
C ALA A 125 -3.67 -8.19 14.04
N GLN A 126 -4.67 -8.61 14.79
CA GLN A 126 -5.74 -7.71 15.25
C GLN A 126 -5.17 -6.61 16.16
N ALA A 127 -4.33 -6.98 17.13
CA ALA A 127 -3.69 -6.02 18.03
C ALA A 127 -2.80 -5.02 17.26
N SER A 128 -2.10 -5.45 16.21
CA SER A 128 -1.25 -4.56 15.41
C SER A 128 -2.02 -3.49 14.62
N ILE A 129 -3.29 -3.74 14.31
CA ILE A 129 -4.15 -2.78 13.61
C ILE A 129 -4.78 -1.79 14.60
N GLU A 130 -5.04 -2.23 15.84
CA GLU A 130 -5.67 -1.41 16.89
C GLU A 130 -4.69 -0.48 17.61
N LEU A 131 -3.40 -0.79 17.58
CA LEU A 131 -2.36 -0.01 18.26
C LEU A 131 -1.62 0.85 17.23
N GLU A 132 -1.80 2.17 17.30
CA GLU A 132 -1.20 3.14 16.38
C GLU A 132 0.34 3.08 16.28
N ASP A 133 1.01 2.62 17.34
CA ASP A 133 2.48 2.52 17.41
C ASP A 133 3.03 1.23 16.78
N MET A 134 2.18 0.34 16.25
CA MET A 134 2.59 -0.93 15.66
C MET A 134 2.39 -0.94 14.15
N MET A 135 3.33 -1.55 13.44
CA MET A 135 3.14 -1.84 12.02
C MET A 135 1.96 -2.82 11.86
N SER A 136 0.95 -2.40 11.10
CA SER A 136 -0.21 -3.25 10.80
C SER A 136 0.22 -4.53 10.09
N ALA A 137 -0.29 -5.67 10.55
CA ALA A 137 0.03 -6.99 10.03
C ALA A 137 -1.19 -7.69 9.44
N PHE A 138 -1.00 -8.33 8.30
CA PHE A 138 -2.07 -9.00 7.55
C PHE A 138 -1.70 -10.46 7.29
N PRO A 139 -2.31 -11.40 8.04
CA PRO A 139 -2.17 -12.83 7.78
C PRO A 139 -2.83 -13.22 6.46
N ILE A 140 -2.08 -13.89 5.59
CA ILE A 140 -2.57 -14.36 4.29
C ILE A 140 -2.06 -15.76 3.97
N SER A 141 -2.76 -16.44 3.06
CA SER A 141 -2.20 -17.54 2.29
C SER A 141 -2.34 -17.26 0.79
N CYS A 142 -1.22 -17.07 0.13
CA CYS A 142 -1.20 -17.00 -1.33
C CYS A 142 -1.63 -18.35 -1.97
N HIS A 143 -1.34 -19.47 -1.33
CA HIS A 143 -1.71 -20.81 -1.79
C HIS A 143 -3.23 -21.03 -1.68
N ALA A 144 -3.80 -20.81 -0.51
CA ALA A 144 -5.23 -20.95 -0.26
C ALA A 144 -6.06 -19.73 -0.75
N LYS A 145 -5.41 -18.64 -1.17
CA LYS A 145 -6.01 -17.38 -1.58
C LYS A 145 -6.89 -16.74 -0.49
N THR A 146 -6.47 -16.87 0.77
CA THR A 146 -7.15 -16.29 1.94
C THR A 146 -6.47 -15.03 2.43
N GLY A 147 -7.22 -14.10 3.07
CA GLY A 147 -6.71 -12.86 3.64
C GLY A 147 -6.45 -11.73 2.64
N LEU A 148 -6.50 -11.98 1.31
CA LEU A 148 -6.13 -11.00 0.28
C LEU A 148 -7.04 -9.77 0.25
N ALA A 149 -8.33 -9.92 0.48
CA ALA A 149 -9.27 -8.79 0.52
C ALA A 149 -8.98 -7.86 1.71
N ARG A 150 -8.70 -8.42 2.90
CA ARG A 150 -8.32 -7.65 4.09
C ARG A 150 -6.99 -6.93 3.87
N LEU A 151 -6.01 -7.58 3.23
CA LEU A 151 -4.75 -6.95 2.84
C LEU A 151 -4.97 -5.79 1.87
N ALA A 152 -5.78 -5.98 0.82
CA ALA A 152 -6.07 -4.91 -0.15
C ALA A 152 -6.74 -3.70 0.52
N GLN A 153 -7.65 -3.94 1.47
CA GLN A 153 -8.26 -2.88 2.26
C GLN A 153 -7.23 -2.17 3.14
N GLY A 154 -6.37 -2.91 3.85
CA GLY A 154 -5.32 -2.31 4.67
C GLY A 154 -4.30 -1.49 3.88
N ILE A 155 -3.97 -1.92 2.64
CA ILE A 155 -3.15 -1.12 1.73
C ILE A 155 -3.86 0.21 1.39
N GLU A 156 -5.15 0.14 1.06
CA GLU A 156 -5.93 1.35 0.77
C GLU A 156 -6.00 2.28 1.97
N ASP A 157 -6.35 1.75 3.14
CA ASP A 157 -6.48 2.52 4.38
C ASP A 157 -5.18 3.26 4.70
N GLN A 158 -4.03 2.59 4.54
CA GLN A 158 -2.73 3.20 4.78
C GLN A 158 -2.38 4.27 3.73
N LEU A 159 -2.60 3.99 2.45
CA LEU A 159 -2.32 4.96 1.38
C LEU A 159 -3.23 6.19 1.44
N THR A 160 -4.40 6.08 2.08
CA THR A 160 -5.39 7.16 2.17
C THR A 160 -5.55 7.73 3.58
N ALA A 161 -4.70 7.35 4.52
CA ALA A 161 -4.79 7.76 5.93
C ALA A 161 -4.72 9.28 6.13
N GLY A 162 -3.99 9.99 5.25
CA GLY A 162 -3.92 11.47 5.24
C GLY A 162 -4.93 12.16 4.31
N ASP A 163 -5.80 11.40 3.65
CA ASP A 163 -6.76 11.97 2.70
C ASP A 163 -7.95 12.60 3.43
N GLU A 164 -8.46 13.68 2.85
CA GLU A 164 -9.67 14.35 3.32
C GLU A 164 -10.85 14.10 2.36
N ILE A 165 -12.03 13.86 2.93
CA ILE A 165 -13.27 13.82 2.14
C ILE A 165 -13.88 15.21 2.17
N LEU A 166 -13.96 15.86 1.01
CA LEU A 166 -14.56 17.18 0.85
C LEU A 166 -15.88 17.08 0.10
N HIS A 167 -16.85 17.82 0.62
CA HIS A 167 -18.09 18.07 -0.12
C HIS A 167 -17.91 19.31 -0.97
N VAL A 168 -18.11 19.19 -2.29
CA VAL A 168 -17.83 20.25 -3.27
C VAL A 168 -19.05 20.50 -4.14
N ASP A 169 -19.56 21.73 -4.12
CA ASP A 169 -20.63 22.19 -4.99
C ASP A 169 -20.04 22.89 -6.24
N VAL A 170 -20.03 22.21 -7.38
CA VAL A 170 -19.44 22.72 -8.62
C VAL A 170 -20.51 23.31 -9.53
N PRO A 171 -20.54 24.65 -9.74
CA PRO A 171 -21.45 25.28 -10.67
C PRO A 171 -21.21 24.85 -12.12
N PRO A 172 -22.23 24.92 -13.01
CA PRO A 172 -22.09 24.49 -14.41
C PRO A 172 -20.99 25.23 -15.20
N GLN A 173 -20.66 26.46 -14.78
CA GLN A 173 -19.62 27.27 -15.42
C GLN A 173 -18.18 26.86 -15.06
N GLN A 174 -18.01 26.07 -13.99
CA GLN A 174 -16.72 25.65 -13.48
C GLN A 174 -16.48 24.17 -13.77
N TYR A 175 -16.76 23.71 -14.97
CA TYR A 175 -16.55 22.31 -15.38
C TYR A 175 -15.07 21.88 -15.33
N ASP A 176 -14.15 22.84 -15.43
CA ASP A 176 -12.71 22.63 -15.25
C ASP A 176 -12.35 22.14 -13.83
N VAL A 177 -13.03 22.66 -12.80
CA VAL A 177 -12.91 22.19 -11.42
C VAL A 177 -13.40 20.75 -11.30
N ARG A 178 -14.55 20.43 -11.91
CA ARG A 178 -15.06 19.06 -11.93
C ARG A 178 -14.07 18.09 -12.59
N ALA A 179 -13.52 18.47 -13.75
CA ALA A 179 -12.52 17.68 -14.45
C ALA A 179 -11.23 17.51 -13.61
N TRP A 180 -10.82 18.54 -12.88
CA TRP A 180 -9.69 18.50 -11.98
C TRP A 180 -9.94 17.54 -10.80
N LEU A 181 -11.13 17.57 -10.19
CA LEU A 181 -11.53 16.66 -9.11
C LEU A 181 -11.51 15.19 -9.56
N HIS A 182 -12.03 14.89 -10.75
CA HIS A 182 -11.95 13.54 -11.33
C HIS A 182 -10.52 13.09 -11.65
N LYS A 183 -9.63 14.02 -11.96
CA LYS A 183 -8.23 13.71 -12.28
C LYS A 183 -7.36 13.50 -11.04
N ASN A 184 -7.57 14.28 -9.99
CA ASN A 184 -6.66 14.36 -8.84
C ASN A 184 -7.28 13.79 -7.55
N GLY A 185 -8.56 13.44 -7.56
CA GLY A 185 -9.26 12.88 -6.41
C GLY A 185 -10.03 11.61 -6.75
N HIS A 186 -10.50 10.95 -5.71
CA HIS A 186 -11.44 9.84 -5.83
C HIS A 186 -12.86 10.34 -5.57
N VAL A 187 -13.68 10.33 -6.62
CA VAL A 187 -15.10 10.74 -6.53
C VAL A 187 -15.90 9.61 -5.91
N ILE A 188 -16.31 9.79 -4.66
CA ILE A 188 -17.12 8.83 -3.90
C ILE A 188 -18.58 8.89 -4.33
N LYS A 189 -19.07 10.13 -4.52
CA LYS A 189 -20.45 10.37 -4.92
C LYS A 189 -20.51 11.60 -5.79
N GLU A 190 -21.38 11.56 -6.80
CA GLU A 190 -21.64 12.68 -7.67
C GLU A 190 -23.14 12.75 -8.01
N THR A 191 -23.72 13.93 -7.87
CA THR A 191 -25.13 14.18 -8.14
C THR A 191 -25.31 15.55 -8.81
N THR A 192 -26.00 15.60 -9.93
CA THR A 192 -26.30 16.87 -10.59
C THR A 192 -27.69 17.38 -10.16
N LYS A 193 -27.74 18.58 -9.57
CA LYS A 193 -28.97 19.26 -9.19
C LYS A 193 -29.75 19.79 -10.42
N ARG A 194 -31.03 20.11 -10.25
CA ARG A 194 -31.89 20.65 -11.34
C ARG A 194 -31.37 21.98 -11.92
N ASN A 195 -30.62 22.76 -11.14
CA ASN A 195 -30.01 24.02 -11.58
C ASN A 195 -28.68 23.81 -12.32
N GLY A 196 -28.25 22.56 -12.53
CA GLY A 196 -27.00 22.22 -13.20
C GLY A 196 -25.77 22.19 -12.28
N THR A 197 -25.87 22.55 -11.00
CA THR A 197 -24.77 22.40 -10.03
C THR A 197 -24.51 20.93 -9.77
N CYS A 198 -23.23 20.54 -9.75
CA CYS A 198 -22.79 19.19 -9.44
C CYS A 198 -22.29 19.12 -7.99
N GLU A 199 -23.01 18.38 -7.15
CA GLU A 199 -22.57 18.05 -5.79
C GLU A 199 -21.68 16.81 -5.85
N MET A 200 -20.50 16.91 -5.24
CA MET A 200 -19.50 15.85 -5.26
C MET A 200 -18.95 15.62 -3.85
N ASP A 201 -18.90 14.35 -3.43
CA ASP A 201 -18.10 13.94 -2.30
C ASP A 201 -16.80 13.34 -2.87
N VAL A 202 -15.69 14.01 -2.62
CA VAL A 202 -14.40 13.65 -3.22
C VAL A 202 -13.35 13.47 -2.14
N ARG A 203 -12.66 12.33 -2.16
CA ARG A 203 -11.47 12.09 -1.35
C ARG A 203 -10.28 12.69 -2.08
N LEU A 204 -9.52 13.53 -1.40
CA LEU A 204 -8.34 14.22 -1.90
C LEU A 204 -7.18 14.06 -0.91
N SER A 205 -5.96 13.98 -1.42
CA SER A 205 -4.77 14.12 -0.58
C SER A 205 -4.79 15.48 0.13
N GLU A 206 -4.14 15.57 1.30
CA GLU A 206 -4.01 16.83 2.05
C GLU A 206 -3.52 17.98 1.16
N SER A 207 -2.52 17.70 0.30
CA SER A 207 -1.98 18.68 -0.66
C SER A 207 -3.02 19.18 -1.65
N ASP A 208 -3.81 18.27 -2.23
CA ASP A 208 -4.81 18.62 -3.24
C ASP A 208 -6.06 19.24 -2.61
N ALA A 209 -6.45 18.80 -1.41
CA ALA A 209 -7.45 19.47 -0.59
C ALA A 209 -7.05 20.91 -0.26
N GLY A 210 -5.80 21.13 0.13
CA GLY A 210 -5.24 22.47 0.33
C GLY A 210 -5.26 23.34 -0.93
N LYS A 211 -4.90 22.79 -2.11
CA LYS A 211 -4.97 23.49 -3.40
C LYS A 211 -6.41 23.88 -3.77
N LEU A 212 -7.36 22.96 -3.55
CA LEU A 212 -8.77 23.21 -3.82
C LEU A 212 -9.30 24.32 -2.93
N ARG A 213 -9.06 24.28 -1.63
CA ARG A 213 -9.48 25.32 -0.68
C ARG A 213 -8.85 26.67 -0.98
N ALA A 214 -7.57 26.70 -1.40
CA ALA A 214 -6.89 27.95 -1.73
C ALA A 214 -7.45 28.63 -2.98
N ARG A 215 -7.91 27.85 -3.97
CA ARG A 215 -8.37 28.38 -5.27
C ARG A 215 -9.89 28.53 -5.36
N HIS A 216 -10.64 27.69 -4.65
CA HIS A 216 -12.09 27.53 -4.77
C HIS A 216 -12.76 27.36 -3.42
N LYS A 217 -12.41 28.24 -2.46
CA LYS A 217 -12.91 28.17 -1.08
C LYS A 217 -14.44 28.23 -0.98
N ASP A 218 -15.07 28.90 -1.91
CA ASP A 218 -16.52 29.08 -2.05
C ASP A 218 -17.25 27.79 -2.50
N LEU A 219 -16.53 26.81 -3.02
CA LEU A 219 -17.12 25.56 -3.51
C LEU A 219 -17.07 24.43 -2.47
N VAL A 220 -16.27 24.58 -1.43
CA VAL A 220 -16.04 23.54 -0.40
C VAL A 220 -16.88 23.88 0.83
N SER A 221 -17.72 22.91 1.25
CA SER A 221 -18.58 23.03 2.44
C SER A 221 -18.07 22.16 3.59
#